data_69fa06003f8b478f5be3105f59a2c07e
#
_entry.id   69fa06003f8b478f5be3105f59a2c07e
#
_cell.length_a   1.000
_cell.length_b   1.000
_cell.length_c   1.000
_cell.angle_alpha   90.00
_cell.angle_beta   90.00
_cell.angle_gamma   90.00
#
_symmetry.space_group_name_H-M   'P 1'
#
loop_
_entity.id
_entity.type
_entity.pdbx_description
1 polymer ?
#
loop_
_entity_poly.entity_id
_entity_poly.type
_entity_poly.pdbx_seq_one_letter_code
_entity_poly.pdbx_strand_id
1 'polypeptide(L)'
;MNENVKVVFGLIGGLALFLYGMNSMSDALQKAAGEKMKKILEFLTKNPIMGALAGALVTAVLQSSSATTVMVIGFVSAGLMSLPQAISVIFGANIGTTMTAQLMAFKISDYIYPLIFIGFMLNFLGKKEKVKNIGMVIFSFGLLFEGIEIMGSVMKPLAGSPIFVDLMGKVSSVPVLGVVLGAVMTLVIQSSSATIAVLQSFASQAGPDGVNSVIGLTGAIPILLGDNIGTTITALLASIGQSKDAKRTAIAHSFFNITGTCVFIWIIPWFAQFVRYISPKGNEIDVISRQIANAHTTFNVACTLVWLPLIPIMVKIVTTIIRGEDKNTGVVYEPKYLDNKVIEQPVAAMYLVSQELENLTGFAVHMLNSLKGSLNQKKTSAAYEKFKNQLDIVQHLQGEITDYITKLFSSGNLTELQSEQTAGLLYVTNNIERIADRCQDIDSIWIKIQDDGMSFSEEAGKEIENCINVLLDLLRQAMTAVKEGSEEEAELVFKNKKKLHKAEKKFNKAHLNRVKNQKCDPAMTGCFSGILYNLDRAADNCVSIAEEALDNQGFVKLGEAARNFAASAAVVEAV
;
A
#
# COMPACT_ATOMS: atom_id res chain seq x y z
N MET A 1 -21.07 -27.48 -33.12
CA MET A 1 -20.19 -26.32 -32.89
C MET A 1 -18.86 -26.62 -33.59
N ASN A 2 -18.33 -25.69 -34.37
CA ASN A 2 -17.07 -25.87 -35.10
C ASN A 2 -15.92 -26.10 -34.10
N GLU A 3 -14.94 -26.98 -34.40
CA GLU A 3 -13.82 -27.27 -33.50
C GLU A 3 -13.03 -26.02 -33.09
N ASN A 4 -12.78 -25.13 -34.05
CA ASN A 4 -12.12 -23.85 -33.76
C ASN A 4 -12.89 -22.99 -32.74
N VAL A 5 -14.24 -23.01 -32.78
CA VAL A 5 -15.08 -22.27 -31.82
C VAL A 5 -15.01 -22.93 -30.44
N LYS A 6 -14.94 -24.25 -30.34
CA LYS A 6 -14.74 -24.96 -29.06
C LYS A 6 -13.39 -24.63 -28.44
N VAL A 7 -12.34 -24.56 -29.26
CA VAL A 7 -11.00 -24.18 -28.79
C VAL A 7 -11.01 -22.75 -28.22
N VAL A 8 -11.58 -21.79 -28.96
CA VAL A 8 -11.64 -20.39 -28.51
C VAL A 8 -12.44 -20.26 -27.20
N PHE A 9 -13.62 -20.91 -27.14
CA PHE A 9 -14.43 -20.84 -25.90
C PHE A 9 -13.78 -21.55 -24.71
N GLY A 10 -13.10 -22.68 -24.97
CA GLY A 10 -12.37 -23.38 -23.92
C GLY A 10 -11.15 -22.59 -23.41
N LEU A 11 -10.41 -21.90 -24.30
CA LEU A 11 -9.32 -21.02 -23.93
C LEU A 11 -9.82 -19.82 -23.08
N ILE A 12 -10.87 -19.14 -23.56
CA ILE A 12 -11.44 -18.00 -22.83
C ILE A 12 -12.02 -18.45 -21.48
N GLY A 13 -12.75 -19.58 -21.45
CA GLY A 13 -13.32 -20.15 -20.22
C GLY A 13 -12.26 -20.61 -19.23
N GLY A 14 -11.25 -21.32 -19.71
CA GLY A 14 -10.11 -21.74 -18.89
C GLY A 14 -9.30 -20.57 -18.35
N LEU A 15 -9.06 -19.56 -19.18
CA LEU A 15 -8.40 -18.32 -18.76
C LEU A 15 -9.23 -17.54 -17.73
N ALA A 16 -10.55 -17.48 -17.89
CA ALA A 16 -11.45 -16.84 -16.93
C ALA A 16 -11.40 -17.54 -15.55
N LEU A 17 -11.45 -18.89 -15.53
CA LEU A 17 -11.30 -19.66 -14.29
C LEU A 17 -9.93 -19.48 -13.65
N PHE A 18 -8.88 -19.49 -14.46
CA PHE A 18 -7.52 -19.23 -14.00
C PHE A 18 -7.39 -17.84 -13.34
N LEU A 19 -7.85 -16.79 -14.03
CA LEU A 19 -7.80 -15.42 -13.52
C LEU A 19 -8.65 -15.24 -12.26
N TYR A 20 -9.85 -15.82 -12.24
CA TYR A 20 -10.71 -15.79 -11.05
C TYR A 20 -10.07 -16.51 -9.87
N GLY A 21 -9.53 -17.71 -10.10
CA GLY A 21 -8.80 -18.46 -9.08
C GLY A 21 -7.58 -17.68 -8.56
N MET A 22 -6.80 -17.08 -9.45
CA MET A 22 -5.62 -16.29 -9.09
C MET A 22 -6.01 -15.07 -8.25
N ASN A 23 -7.00 -14.29 -8.68
CA ASN A 23 -7.44 -13.09 -7.97
C ASN A 23 -8.04 -13.43 -6.60
N SER A 24 -8.93 -14.44 -6.54
CA SER A 24 -9.53 -14.91 -5.27
C SER A 24 -8.48 -15.46 -4.30
N MET A 25 -7.44 -16.14 -4.82
CA MET A 25 -6.31 -16.60 -4.00
C MET A 25 -5.50 -15.43 -3.46
N SER A 26 -5.23 -14.42 -4.30
CA SER A 26 -4.55 -13.19 -3.92
C SER A 26 -5.28 -12.46 -2.80
N ASP A 27 -6.59 -12.24 -2.96
CA ASP A 27 -7.44 -11.57 -1.96
C ASP A 27 -7.45 -12.33 -0.63
N ALA A 28 -7.59 -13.66 -0.69
CA ALA A 28 -7.56 -14.49 0.51
C ALA A 28 -6.18 -14.50 1.19
N LEU A 29 -5.09 -14.48 0.43
CA LEU A 29 -3.73 -14.35 0.95
C LEU A 29 -3.50 -12.98 1.61
N GLN A 30 -3.97 -11.90 0.98
CA GLN A 30 -3.91 -10.54 1.54
C GLN A 30 -4.67 -10.46 2.87
N LYS A 31 -5.90 -10.99 2.91
CA LYS A 31 -6.71 -11.06 4.13
C LYS A 31 -6.04 -11.91 5.22
N ALA A 32 -5.40 -13.02 4.85
CA ALA A 32 -4.68 -13.88 5.79
C ALA A 32 -3.35 -13.25 6.28
N ALA A 33 -2.68 -12.48 5.42
CA ALA A 33 -1.43 -11.78 5.75
C ALA A 33 -1.65 -10.58 6.69
N GLY A 34 -2.78 -9.89 6.56
CA GLY A 34 -3.24 -8.83 7.46
C GLY A 34 -2.14 -7.86 7.91
N GLU A 35 -1.95 -7.74 9.22
CA GLU A 35 -1.00 -6.82 9.84
C GLU A 35 0.48 -7.10 9.51
N LYS A 36 0.82 -8.35 9.12
CA LYS A 36 2.19 -8.68 8.71
C LYS A 36 2.59 -7.91 7.45
N MET A 37 1.64 -7.60 6.58
CA MET A 37 1.88 -6.80 5.37
C MET A 37 2.36 -5.39 5.72
N LYS A 38 1.77 -4.73 6.73
CA LYS A 38 2.21 -3.40 7.19
C LYS A 38 3.68 -3.42 7.62
N LYS A 39 4.09 -4.44 8.37
CA LYS A 39 5.49 -4.60 8.79
C LYS A 39 6.44 -4.82 7.61
N ILE A 40 6.02 -5.63 6.62
CA ILE A 40 6.82 -5.82 5.40
C ILE A 40 7.00 -4.48 4.68
N LEU A 41 5.96 -3.64 4.62
CA LEU A 41 6.04 -2.31 4.04
C LEU A 41 7.05 -1.39 4.79
N GLU A 42 7.16 -1.50 6.10
CA GLU A 42 8.15 -0.76 6.91
C GLU A 42 9.60 -1.15 6.57
N PHE A 43 9.85 -2.40 6.15
CA PHE A 43 11.17 -2.85 5.69
C PHE A 43 11.59 -2.27 4.33
N LEU A 44 10.64 -1.77 3.52
CA LEU A 44 10.90 -1.22 2.18
C LEU A 44 11.90 -0.04 2.19
N THR A 45 12.05 0.63 3.33
CA THR A 45 12.78 1.90 3.44
C THR A 45 14.18 1.77 4.05
N LYS A 46 14.60 0.59 4.55
CA LYS A 46 15.86 0.46 5.30
C LYS A 46 17.12 0.51 4.43
N ASN A 47 17.20 -0.31 3.41
CA ASN A 47 18.31 -0.33 2.44
C ASN A 47 17.88 -1.06 1.15
N PRO A 48 18.64 -0.95 0.02
CA PRO A 48 18.24 -1.55 -1.25
C PRO A 48 18.06 -3.08 -1.22
N ILE A 49 18.86 -3.81 -0.45
CA ILE A 49 18.74 -5.27 -0.33
C ILE A 49 17.42 -5.63 0.37
N MET A 50 17.13 -4.94 1.48
CA MET A 50 15.87 -5.14 2.20
C MET A 50 14.67 -4.70 1.36
N GLY A 51 14.81 -3.61 0.57
CA GLY A 51 13.80 -3.19 -0.39
C GLY A 51 13.49 -4.26 -1.43
N ALA A 52 14.51 -4.89 -2.01
CA ALA A 52 14.32 -5.99 -2.98
C ALA A 52 13.69 -7.23 -2.31
N LEU A 53 14.13 -7.63 -1.12
CA LEU A 53 13.53 -8.75 -0.39
C LEU A 53 12.06 -8.48 -0.02
N ALA A 54 11.78 -7.29 0.48
CA ALA A 54 10.42 -6.88 0.81
C ALA A 54 9.53 -6.82 -0.44
N GLY A 55 10.03 -6.26 -1.56
CA GLY A 55 9.32 -6.24 -2.84
C GLY A 55 9.00 -7.65 -3.35
N ALA A 56 9.95 -8.59 -3.24
CA ALA A 56 9.72 -9.99 -3.60
C ALA A 56 8.64 -10.64 -2.70
N LEU A 57 8.71 -10.41 -1.39
CA LEU A 57 7.75 -10.96 -0.43
C LEU A 57 6.35 -10.37 -0.60
N VAL A 58 6.25 -9.03 -0.73
CA VAL A 58 4.98 -8.34 -0.98
C VAL A 58 4.34 -8.90 -2.25
N THR A 59 5.09 -8.98 -3.34
CA THR A 59 4.57 -9.49 -4.62
C THR A 59 4.19 -10.98 -4.54
N ALA A 60 4.96 -11.79 -3.82
CA ALA A 60 4.61 -13.19 -3.60
C ALA A 60 3.30 -13.37 -2.81
N VAL A 61 2.99 -12.46 -1.88
CA VAL A 61 1.72 -12.44 -1.13
C VAL A 61 0.60 -11.85 -1.96
N LEU A 62 0.82 -10.71 -2.62
CA LEU A 62 -0.17 -10.04 -3.47
C LEU A 62 -0.40 -10.81 -4.77
N GLN A 63 0.47 -11.74 -5.16
CA GLN A 63 0.44 -12.46 -6.43
C GLN A 63 0.35 -11.52 -7.67
N SER A 64 0.73 -10.26 -7.49
CA SER A 64 0.63 -9.20 -8.50
C SER A 64 1.78 -8.19 -8.38
N SER A 65 2.71 -8.23 -9.32
CA SER A 65 3.77 -7.20 -9.43
C SER A 65 3.21 -5.84 -9.87
N SER A 66 2.14 -5.84 -10.65
CA SER A 66 1.46 -4.60 -11.04
C SER A 66 0.90 -3.88 -9.82
N ALA A 67 0.20 -4.60 -8.92
CA ALA A 67 -0.31 -4.03 -7.66
C ALA A 67 0.83 -3.50 -6.78
N THR A 68 1.91 -4.28 -6.61
CA THR A 68 3.10 -3.84 -5.86
C THR A 68 3.73 -2.58 -6.48
N THR A 69 3.84 -2.53 -7.80
CA THR A 69 4.46 -1.39 -8.50
C THR A 69 3.59 -0.13 -8.41
N VAL A 70 2.26 -0.25 -8.55
CA VAL A 70 1.32 0.86 -8.38
C VAL A 70 1.40 1.42 -6.96
N MET A 71 1.44 0.54 -5.95
CA MET A 71 1.63 0.94 -4.55
C MET A 71 2.94 1.70 -4.34
N VAL A 72 4.06 1.20 -4.89
CA VAL A 72 5.37 1.86 -4.81
C VAL A 72 5.36 3.22 -5.48
N ILE A 73 4.74 3.34 -6.66
CA ILE A 73 4.57 4.61 -7.38
C ILE A 73 3.77 5.60 -6.53
N GLY A 74 2.69 5.16 -5.86
CA GLY A 74 1.92 5.98 -4.93
C GLY A 74 2.76 6.45 -3.74
N PHE A 75 3.54 5.56 -3.12
CA PHE A 75 4.44 5.93 -2.00
C PHE A 75 5.54 6.93 -2.41
N VAL A 76 6.10 6.78 -3.61
CA VAL A 76 7.07 7.75 -4.15
C VAL A 76 6.39 9.09 -4.41
N SER A 77 5.21 9.09 -5.00
CA SER A 77 4.46 10.32 -5.29
C SER A 77 4.08 11.05 -4.00
N ALA A 78 3.72 10.31 -2.96
CA ALA A 78 3.45 10.84 -1.62
C ALA A 78 4.72 11.26 -0.84
N GLY A 79 5.93 11.02 -1.38
CA GLY A 79 7.20 11.32 -0.69
C GLY A 79 7.50 10.40 0.50
N LEU A 80 6.82 9.26 0.62
CA LEU A 80 7.03 8.25 1.67
C LEU A 80 8.20 7.31 1.33
N MET A 81 8.61 7.30 0.07
CA MET A 81 9.68 6.46 -0.44
C MET A 81 10.55 7.24 -1.41
N SER A 82 11.86 7.14 -1.27
CA SER A 82 12.80 7.75 -2.22
C SER A 82 12.91 6.93 -3.51
N LEU A 83 13.32 7.56 -4.61
CA LEU A 83 13.52 6.90 -5.90
C LEU A 83 14.45 5.66 -5.83
N PRO A 84 15.64 5.70 -5.14
CA PRO A 84 16.48 4.51 -4.99
C PRO A 84 15.79 3.34 -4.25
N GLN A 85 15.01 3.65 -3.22
CA GLN A 85 14.25 2.64 -2.47
C GLN A 85 13.18 2.00 -3.36
N ALA A 86 12.42 2.81 -4.08
CA ALA A 86 11.39 2.35 -5.01
C ALA A 86 11.95 1.42 -6.10
N ILE A 87 13.08 1.80 -6.69
CA ILE A 87 13.77 0.98 -7.70
C ILE A 87 14.14 -0.39 -7.13
N SER A 88 14.66 -0.44 -5.90
CA SER A 88 15.02 -1.71 -5.27
C SER A 88 13.81 -2.61 -5.01
N VAL A 89 12.69 -2.03 -4.58
CA VAL A 89 11.43 -2.77 -4.36
C VAL A 89 10.89 -3.35 -5.68
N ILE A 90 10.95 -2.58 -6.77
CA ILE A 90 10.51 -3.04 -8.10
C ILE A 90 11.37 -4.21 -8.58
N PHE A 91 12.68 -4.17 -8.37
CA PHE A 91 13.55 -5.31 -8.71
C PHE A 91 13.11 -6.57 -7.95
N GLY A 92 12.79 -6.43 -6.65
CA GLY A 92 12.23 -7.51 -5.86
C GLY A 92 10.86 -7.97 -6.35
N ALA A 93 9.99 -7.05 -6.74
CA ALA A 93 8.66 -7.37 -7.26
C ALA A 93 8.74 -8.26 -8.51
N ASN A 94 9.70 -8.00 -9.42
CA ASN A 94 9.93 -8.86 -10.57
C ASN A 94 10.33 -10.30 -10.16
N ILE A 95 11.15 -10.47 -9.11
CA ILE A 95 11.44 -11.80 -8.55
C ILE A 95 10.17 -12.43 -7.97
N GLY A 96 9.39 -11.66 -7.17
CA GLY A 96 8.18 -12.14 -6.52
C GLY A 96 7.14 -12.69 -7.51
N THR A 97 6.99 -12.07 -8.68
CA THR A 97 6.11 -12.54 -9.76
C THR A 97 6.45 -13.97 -10.22
N THR A 98 7.71 -14.35 -10.16
CA THR A 98 8.13 -15.68 -10.61
C THR A 98 7.60 -16.81 -9.72
N MET A 99 7.19 -16.50 -8.48
CA MET A 99 6.59 -17.50 -7.58
C MET A 99 5.30 -18.07 -8.15
N THR A 100 4.49 -17.24 -8.84
CA THR A 100 3.28 -17.72 -9.52
C THR A 100 3.63 -18.73 -10.62
N ALA A 101 4.65 -18.44 -11.44
CA ALA A 101 5.12 -19.38 -12.47
C ALA A 101 5.64 -20.70 -11.86
N GLN A 102 6.32 -20.62 -10.70
CA GLN A 102 6.79 -21.81 -9.97
C GLN A 102 5.63 -22.63 -9.42
N LEU A 103 4.59 -21.98 -8.89
CA LEU A 103 3.38 -22.66 -8.41
C LEU A 103 2.67 -23.39 -9.58
N MET A 104 2.47 -22.72 -10.72
CA MET A 104 1.81 -23.30 -11.90
C MET A 104 2.57 -24.47 -12.50
N ALA A 105 3.89 -24.56 -12.29
CA ALA A 105 4.70 -25.66 -12.78
C ALA A 105 4.60 -26.94 -11.94
N PHE A 106 3.76 -26.99 -10.90
CA PHE A 106 3.46 -28.24 -10.18
C PHE A 106 2.48 -29.09 -10.98
N LYS A 107 2.73 -30.39 -11.08
CA LYS A 107 1.80 -31.37 -11.65
C LYS A 107 0.88 -31.86 -10.54
N ILE A 108 -0.31 -31.26 -10.41
CA ILE A 108 -1.30 -31.59 -9.39
C ILE A 108 -2.67 -31.98 -9.98
N SER A 109 -2.73 -32.34 -11.27
CA SER A 109 -3.99 -32.67 -11.97
C SER A 109 -4.86 -33.64 -11.18
N ASP A 110 -4.28 -34.67 -10.56
CA ASP A 110 -5.00 -35.68 -9.78
C ASP A 110 -5.57 -35.13 -8.46
N TYR A 111 -5.08 -33.99 -7.97
CA TYR A 111 -5.46 -33.39 -6.69
C TYR A 111 -6.35 -32.16 -6.85
N ILE A 112 -6.68 -31.71 -8.05
CA ILE A 112 -7.46 -30.49 -8.31
C ILE A 112 -8.82 -30.57 -7.61
N TYR A 113 -9.60 -31.62 -7.87
CA TYR A 113 -10.94 -31.76 -7.27
C TYR A 113 -10.93 -31.97 -5.75
N PRO A 114 -10.05 -32.79 -5.17
CA PRO A 114 -9.84 -32.82 -3.72
C PRO A 114 -9.52 -31.44 -3.12
N LEU A 115 -8.64 -30.64 -3.75
CA LEU A 115 -8.32 -29.29 -3.27
C LEU A 115 -9.53 -28.37 -3.34
N ILE A 116 -10.29 -28.37 -4.44
CA ILE A 116 -11.53 -27.60 -4.58
C ILE A 116 -12.51 -27.98 -3.46
N PHE A 117 -12.73 -29.27 -3.23
CA PHE A 117 -13.67 -29.74 -2.21
C PHE A 117 -13.23 -29.37 -0.78
N ILE A 118 -11.98 -29.63 -0.42
CA ILE A 118 -11.43 -29.32 0.91
C ILE A 118 -11.47 -27.80 1.14
N GLY A 119 -11.02 -27.01 0.15
CA GLY A 119 -11.04 -25.56 0.24
C GLY A 119 -12.44 -25.01 0.40
N PHE A 120 -13.42 -25.53 -0.36
CA PHE A 120 -14.83 -25.18 -0.23
C PHE A 120 -15.37 -25.50 1.17
N MET A 121 -15.10 -26.70 1.69
CA MET A 121 -15.57 -27.11 3.00
C MET A 121 -14.98 -26.24 4.12
N LEU A 122 -13.68 -25.94 4.06
CA LEU A 122 -13.03 -25.05 5.04
C LEU A 122 -13.58 -23.62 4.98
N ASN A 123 -13.87 -23.12 3.79
CA ASN A 123 -14.48 -21.80 3.63
C ASN A 123 -15.93 -21.76 4.10
N PHE A 124 -16.73 -22.77 3.73
CA PHE A 124 -18.16 -22.83 4.03
C PHE A 124 -18.46 -23.15 5.51
N LEU A 125 -17.74 -24.13 6.10
CA LEU A 125 -17.96 -24.58 7.48
C LEU A 125 -17.08 -23.84 8.50
N GLY A 126 -16.09 -23.08 8.06
CA GLY A 126 -15.16 -22.38 8.94
C GLY A 126 -15.86 -21.33 9.79
N LYS A 127 -15.71 -21.42 11.13
CA LYS A 127 -16.26 -20.42 12.06
C LYS A 127 -15.36 -19.20 12.24
N LYS A 128 -14.04 -19.36 12.06
CA LYS A 128 -13.05 -18.31 12.22
C LYS A 128 -12.68 -17.76 10.83
N GLU A 129 -12.59 -16.44 10.69
CA GLU A 129 -12.22 -15.76 9.43
C GLU A 129 -10.91 -16.32 8.85
N LYS A 130 -9.90 -16.53 9.69
CA LYS A 130 -8.64 -17.14 9.28
C LYS A 130 -8.81 -18.52 8.62
N VAL A 131 -9.73 -19.35 9.12
CA VAL A 131 -10.02 -20.68 8.54
C VAL A 131 -10.72 -20.52 7.18
N LYS A 132 -11.67 -19.59 7.08
CA LYS A 132 -12.35 -19.27 5.84
C LYS A 132 -11.38 -18.78 4.78
N ASN A 133 -10.47 -17.87 5.13
CA ASN A 133 -9.47 -17.34 4.22
C ASN A 133 -8.48 -18.44 3.75
N ILE A 134 -8.03 -19.32 4.64
CA ILE A 134 -7.21 -20.48 4.26
C ILE A 134 -8.00 -21.41 3.33
N GLY A 135 -9.27 -21.67 3.64
CA GLY A 135 -10.17 -22.44 2.77
C GLY A 135 -10.30 -21.82 1.38
N MET A 136 -10.46 -20.50 1.31
CA MET A 136 -10.53 -19.77 0.04
C MET A 136 -9.22 -19.84 -0.75
N VAL A 137 -8.04 -19.76 -0.10
CA VAL A 137 -6.74 -19.96 -0.77
C VAL A 137 -6.67 -21.34 -1.42
N ILE A 138 -7.04 -22.41 -0.69
CA ILE A 138 -6.99 -23.78 -1.19
C ILE A 138 -8.01 -23.98 -2.32
N PHE A 139 -9.23 -23.46 -2.17
CA PHE A 139 -10.28 -23.53 -3.19
C PHE A 139 -9.86 -22.83 -4.48
N SER A 140 -9.37 -21.60 -4.35
CA SER A 140 -8.94 -20.77 -5.47
C SER A 140 -7.72 -21.35 -6.18
N PHE A 141 -6.80 -21.97 -5.42
CA PHE A 141 -5.67 -22.71 -5.97
C PHE A 141 -6.15 -23.89 -6.84
N GLY A 142 -7.15 -24.64 -6.39
CA GLY A 142 -7.78 -25.69 -7.20
C GLY A 142 -8.43 -25.14 -8.47
N LEU A 143 -9.18 -24.03 -8.40
CA LEU A 143 -9.78 -23.38 -9.57
C LEU A 143 -8.75 -22.88 -10.58
N LEU A 144 -7.63 -22.33 -10.09
CA LEU A 144 -6.51 -21.89 -10.92
C LEU A 144 -5.98 -23.06 -11.79
N PHE A 145 -5.76 -24.21 -11.16
CA PHE A 145 -5.27 -25.40 -11.89
C PHE A 145 -6.32 -26.02 -12.82
N GLU A 146 -7.60 -25.99 -12.45
CA GLU A 146 -8.68 -26.40 -13.34
C GLU A 146 -8.71 -25.53 -14.60
N GLY A 147 -8.52 -24.21 -14.45
CA GLY A 147 -8.38 -23.30 -15.58
C GLY A 147 -7.21 -23.66 -16.50
N ILE A 148 -6.05 -24.03 -15.94
CA ILE A 148 -4.87 -24.50 -16.70
C ILE A 148 -5.17 -25.81 -17.41
N GLU A 149 -5.81 -26.77 -16.78
CA GLU A 149 -6.17 -28.08 -17.35
C GLU A 149 -7.13 -27.91 -18.52
N ILE A 150 -8.15 -27.06 -18.38
CA ILE A 150 -9.07 -26.74 -19.48
C ILE A 150 -8.32 -26.09 -20.65
N MET A 151 -7.46 -25.08 -20.40
CA MET A 151 -6.65 -24.48 -21.47
C MET A 151 -5.78 -25.52 -22.17
N GLY A 152 -5.09 -26.38 -21.41
CA GLY A 152 -4.25 -27.44 -21.96
C GLY A 152 -5.01 -28.40 -22.83
N SER A 153 -6.19 -28.85 -22.39
CA SER A 153 -7.01 -29.82 -23.13
C SER A 153 -7.48 -29.30 -24.49
N VAL A 154 -7.87 -28.01 -24.54
CA VAL A 154 -8.35 -27.40 -25.81
C VAL A 154 -7.22 -26.95 -26.74
N MET A 155 -5.98 -26.86 -26.24
CA MET A 155 -4.82 -26.50 -27.07
C MET A 155 -4.26 -27.66 -27.87
N LYS A 156 -4.54 -28.92 -27.52
CA LYS A 156 -4.06 -30.10 -28.24
C LYS A 156 -4.32 -30.06 -29.75
N PRO A 157 -5.54 -29.72 -30.24
CA PRO A 157 -5.80 -29.62 -31.68
C PRO A 157 -4.98 -28.52 -32.36
N LEU A 158 -4.72 -27.40 -31.67
CA LEU A 158 -3.91 -26.31 -32.22
C LEU A 158 -2.44 -26.71 -32.38
N ALA A 159 -1.87 -27.42 -31.42
CA ALA A 159 -0.49 -27.90 -31.45
C ALA A 159 -0.22 -28.80 -32.68
N GLY A 160 -1.25 -29.50 -33.19
CA GLY A 160 -1.18 -30.29 -34.43
C GLY A 160 -1.47 -29.51 -35.71
N SER A 161 -1.90 -28.25 -35.65
CA SER A 161 -2.23 -27.45 -36.84
C SER A 161 -0.98 -27.01 -37.59
N PRO A 162 -0.86 -27.27 -38.92
CA PRO A 162 0.31 -26.88 -39.69
C PRO A 162 0.60 -25.39 -39.67
N ILE A 163 -0.43 -24.54 -39.69
CA ILE A 163 -0.30 -23.09 -39.65
C ILE A 163 0.31 -22.66 -38.32
N PHE A 164 -0.13 -23.29 -37.23
CA PHE A 164 0.33 -22.96 -35.89
C PHE A 164 1.77 -23.45 -35.65
N VAL A 165 2.11 -24.63 -36.10
CA VAL A 165 3.47 -25.20 -36.05
C VAL A 165 4.46 -24.33 -36.84
N ASP A 166 4.08 -23.86 -38.05
CA ASP A 166 4.90 -22.92 -38.84
C ASP A 166 5.11 -21.59 -38.10
N LEU A 167 4.05 -21.03 -37.49
CA LEU A 167 4.15 -19.80 -36.68
C LEU A 167 5.10 -19.99 -35.49
N MET A 168 4.99 -21.09 -34.77
CA MET A 168 5.88 -21.38 -33.62
C MET A 168 7.32 -21.66 -34.08
N GLY A 169 7.51 -22.29 -35.22
CA GLY A 169 8.82 -22.45 -35.85
C GLY A 169 9.46 -21.09 -36.17
N LYS A 170 8.69 -20.13 -36.68
CA LYS A 170 9.15 -18.74 -36.91
C LYS A 170 9.50 -18.01 -35.61
N VAL A 171 8.66 -18.14 -34.56
CA VAL A 171 8.94 -17.57 -33.24
C VAL A 171 10.23 -18.15 -32.64
N SER A 172 10.45 -19.45 -32.79
CA SER A 172 11.66 -20.12 -32.31
C SER A 172 12.92 -19.73 -33.10
N SER A 173 12.79 -19.49 -34.40
CA SER A 173 13.92 -19.13 -35.29
C SER A 173 14.25 -17.64 -35.24
N VAL A 174 13.29 -16.76 -34.87
CA VAL A 174 13.45 -15.30 -34.80
C VAL A 174 13.07 -14.83 -33.39
N PRO A 175 14.02 -14.82 -32.45
CA PRO A 175 13.73 -14.50 -31.03
C PRO A 175 13.02 -13.16 -30.80
N VAL A 176 13.29 -12.16 -31.62
CA VAL A 176 12.63 -10.85 -31.54
C VAL A 176 11.10 -10.97 -31.74
N LEU A 177 10.66 -11.88 -32.63
CA LEU A 177 9.23 -12.13 -32.83
C LEU A 177 8.56 -12.74 -31.58
N GLY A 178 9.28 -13.63 -30.87
CA GLY A 178 8.82 -14.15 -29.58
C GLY A 178 8.70 -13.07 -28.51
N VAL A 179 9.70 -12.15 -28.44
CA VAL A 179 9.65 -11.01 -27.51
C VAL A 179 8.45 -10.11 -27.81
N VAL A 180 8.21 -9.78 -29.08
CA VAL A 180 7.06 -8.94 -29.47
C VAL A 180 5.75 -9.66 -29.14
N LEU A 181 5.65 -10.96 -29.41
CA LEU A 181 4.46 -11.74 -29.07
C LEU A 181 4.16 -11.75 -27.58
N GLY A 182 5.16 -12.03 -26.74
CA GLY A 182 5.00 -12.03 -25.28
C GLY A 182 4.62 -10.65 -24.75
N ALA A 183 5.28 -9.58 -25.24
CA ALA A 183 4.98 -8.21 -24.84
C ALA A 183 3.54 -7.81 -25.21
N VAL A 184 3.07 -8.11 -26.43
CA VAL A 184 1.71 -7.82 -26.88
C VAL A 184 0.68 -8.62 -26.10
N MET A 185 0.92 -9.91 -25.87
CA MET A 185 0.02 -10.75 -25.05
C MET A 185 -0.17 -10.14 -23.66
N THR A 186 0.91 -9.80 -22.99
CA THR A 186 0.85 -9.24 -21.63
C THR A 186 0.24 -7.85 -21.61
N LEU A 187 0.50 -7.02 -22.61
CA LEU A 187 -0.12 -5.72 -22.76
C LEU A 187 -1.65 -5.81 -22.91
N VAL A 188 -2.14 -6.80 -23.68
CA VAL A 188 -3.57 -7.01 -23.90
C VAL A 188 -4.23 -7.64 -22.69
N ILE A 189 -3.64 -8.69 -22.12
CA ILE A 189 -4.19 -9.42 -20.96
C ILE A 189 -4.00 -8.62 -19.66
N GLN A 190 -2.99 -7.74 -19.59
CA GLN A 190 -2.54 -6.98 -18.42
C GLN A 190 -2.19 -7.86 -17.20
N SER A 191 -1.80 -9.11 -17.46
CA SER A 191 -1.42 -10.08 -16.45
C SER A 191 -0.27 -10.96 -16.96
N SER A 192 0.92 -10.75 -16.43
CA SER A 192 2.09 -11.59 -16.72
C SER A 192 1.88 -13.04 -16.27
N SER A 193 1.23 -13.24 -15.11
CA SER A 193 0.92 -14.59 -14.64
C SER A 193 0.03 -15.34 -15.60
N ALA A 194 -0.97 -14.67 -16.19
CA ALA A 194 -1.84 -15.27 -17.21
C ALA A 194 -1.09 -15.59 -18.51
N THR A 195 -0.24 -14.68 -18.98
CA THR A 195 0.61 -14.91 -20.17
C THR A 195 1.54 -16.11 -19.95
N ILE A 196 2.18 -16.20 -18.78
CA ILE A 196 3.05 -17.33 -18.44
C ILE A 196 2.25 -18.64 -18.29
N ALA A 197 1.03 -18.61 -17.73
CA ALA A 197 0.16 -19.79 -17.64
C ALA A 197 -0.19 -20.34 -19.04
N VAL A 198 -0.58 -19.44 -19.95
CA VAL A 198 -0.85 -19.79 -21.35
C VAL A 198 0.41 -20.37 -22.02
N LEU A 199 1.56 -19.72 -21.81
CA LEU A 199 2.84 -20.18 -22.36
C LEU A 199 3.22 -21.59 -21.84
N GLN A 200 3.12 -21.79 -20.51
CA GLN A 200 3.42 -23.10 -19.90
C GLN A 200 2.46 -24.20 -20.37
N SER A 201 1.16 -23.90 -20.38
CA SER A 201 0.13 -24.81 -20.85
C SER A 201 0.36 -25.18 -22.30
N PHE A 202 0.70 -24.20 -23.14
CA PHE A 202 0.99 -24.39 -24.54
C PHE A 202 2.29 -25.20 -24.78
N ALA A 203 3.38 -24.80 -24.10
CA ALA A 203 4.67 -25.50 -24.22
C ALA A 203 4.60 -26.97 -23.75
N SER A 204 3.66 -27.31 -22.86
CA SER A 204 3.42 -28.70 -22.43
C SER A 204 2.68 -29.56 -23.45
N GLN A 205 2.25 -28.99 -24.58
CA GLN A 205 1.67 -29.80 -25.67
C GLN A 205 2.76 -30.43 -26.53
N ALA A 206 2.51 -31.69 -26.94
CA ALA A 206 3.40 -32.37 -27.86
C ALA A 206 3.32 -31.74 -29.26
N GLY A 207 4.46 -31.59 -29.89
CA GLY A 207 4.57 -31.18 -31.27
C GLY A 207 4.16 -32.32 -32.24
N PRO A 208 4.36 -32.14 -33.54
CA PRO A 208 3.99 -33.14 -34.57
C PRO A 208 4.69 -34.51 -34.40
N ASP A 209 5.82 -34.55 -33.72
CA ASP A 209 6.58 -35.77 -33.43
C ASP A 209 6.01 -36.57 -32.25
N GLY A 210 5.05 -36.01 -31.52
CA GLY A 210 4.42 -36.63 -30.34
C GLY A 210 5.31 -36.78 -29.10
N VAL A 211 6.55 -36.29 -29.14
CA VAL A 211 7.57 -36.48 -28.08
C VAL A 211 8.10 -35.19 -27.53
N ASN A 212 8.41 -34.22 -28.39
CA ASN A 212 8.97 -32.95 -27.99
C ASN A 212 7.89 -31.89 -27.85
N SER A 213 8.18 -30.82 -27.06
CA SER A 213 7.30 -29.66 -26.93
C SER A 213 7.10 -28.96 -28.28
N VAL A 214 5.89 -28.47 -28.54
CA VAL A 214 5.54 -27.76 -29.78
C VAL A 214 6.37 -26.48 -29.98
N ILE A 215 6.91 -25.89 -28.95
CA ILE A 215 7.75 -24.65 -29.01
C ILE A 215 9.16 -24.87 -28.48
N GLY A 216 9.35 -25.82 -27.56
CA GLY A 216 10.60 -26.06 -26.87
C GLY A 216 11.02 -24.90 -25.96
N LEU A 217 12.03 -25.13 -25.08
CA LEU A 217 12.47 -24.11 -24.13
C LEU A 217 13.10 -22.89 -24.84
N THR A 218 13.85 -23.11 -25.93
CA THR A 218 14.50 -22.03 -26.69
C THR A 218 13.50 -21.10 -27.37
N GLY A 219 12.34 -21.58 -27.75
CA GLY A 219 11.25 -20.78 -28.31
C GLY A 219 10.39 -20.12 -27.22
N ALA A 220 10.26 -20.75 -26.05
CA ALA A 220 9.49 -20.20 -24.94
C ALA A 220 10.22 -19.02 -24.24
N ILE A 221 11.55 -19.06 -24.14
CA ILE A 221 12.35 -17.99 -23.49
C ILE A 221 12.09 -16.60 -24.10
N PRO A 222 12.13 -16.38 -25.43
CA PRO A 222 11.82 -15.07 -26.00
C PRO A 222 10.44 -14.53 -25.63
N ILE A 223 9.41 -15.37 -25.60
CA ILE A 223 8.06 -14.97 -25.22
C ILE A 223 8.03 -14.54 -23.75
N LEU A 224 8.70 -15.28 -22.88
CA LEU A 224 8.88 -14.94 -21.47
C LEU A 224 9.60 -13.59 -21.29
N LEU A 225 10.66 -13.32 -22.05
CA LEU A 225 11.36 -12.04 -22.02
C LEU A 225 10.44 -10.88 -22.45
N GLY A 226 9.60 -11.13 -23.47
CA GLY A 226 8.58 -10.18 -23.92
C GLY A 226 7.50 -9.92 -22.87
N ASP A 227 7.03 -10.96 -22.18
CA ASP A 227 6.08 -10.86 -21.08
C ASP A 227 6.57 -9.88 -19.98
N ASN A 228 7.84 -10.01 -19.59
CA ASN A 228 8.43 -9.10 -18.60
C ASN A 228 8.43 -7.62 -19.07
N ILE A 229 8.68 -7.36 -20.37
CA ILE A 229 8.57 -6.00 -20.94
C ILE A 229 7.11 -5.54 -20.91
N GLY A 230 6.16 -6.38 -21.37
CA GLY A 230 4.74 -6.07 -21.43
C GLY A 230 4.15 -5.67 -20.07
N THR A 231 4.61 -6.31 -19.00
CA THR A 231 4.18 -6.02 -17.62
C THR A 231 4.43 -4.56 -17.21
N THR A 232 5.43 -3.91 -17.78
CA THR A 232 5.82 -2.55 -17.38
C THR A 232 4.82 -1.47 -17.80
N ILE A 233 3.89 -1.78 -18.71
CA ILE A 233 2.86 -0.82 -19.16
C ILE A 233 1.97 -0.37 -18.00
N THR A 234 1.65 -1.25 -17.06
CA THR A 234 0.82 -0.91 -15.89
C THR A 234 1.49 0.13 -15.01
N ALA A 235 2.82 0.03 -14.83
CA ALA A 235 3.62 1.02 -14.11
C ALA A 235 3.61 2.39 -14.83
N LEU A 236 3.81 2.39 -16.14
CA LEU A 236 3.79 3.60 -16.94
C LEU A 236 2.43 4.30 -16.87
N LEU A 237 1.34 3.55 -17.01
CA LEU A 237 -0.03 4.09 -16.89
C LEU A 237 -0.29 4.62 -15.49
N ALA A 238 0.11 3.91 -14.44
CA ALA A 238 -0.05 4.35 -13.06
C ALA A 238 0.74 5.64 -12.75
N SER A 239 1.85 5.90 -13.42
CA SER A 239 2.67 7.09 -13.21
C SER A 239 2.12 8.36 -13.89
N ILE A 240 1.11 8.25 -14.76
CA ILE A 240 0.49 9.41 -15.42
C ILE A 240 -0.19 10.30 -14.37
N GLY A 241 0.14 11.58 -14.38
CA GLY A 241 -0.36 12.56 -13.40
C GLY A 241 0.39 12.56 -12.06
N GLN A 242 1.31 11.62 -11.82
CA GLN A 242 2.09 11.52 -10.59
C GLN A 242 3.38 12.37 -10.62
N SER A 243 4.08 12.42 -9.48
CA SER A 243 5.35 13.14 -9.31
C SER A 243 6.42 12.67 -10.32
N LYS A 244 7.46 13.48 -10.50
CA LYS A 244 8.58 13.13 -11.41
C LYS A 244 9.31 11.88 -10.95
N ASP A 245 9.49 11.69 -9.64
CA ASP A 245 10.14 10.50 -9.10
C ASP A 245 9.25 9.26 -9.26
N ALA A 246 7.93 9.38 -9.18
CA ALA A 246 7.00 8.31 -9.53
C ALA A 246 7.11 7.90 -11.01
N LYS A 247 7.20 8.85 -11.94
CA LYS A 247 7.44 8.59 -13.37
C LYS A 247 8.82 7.97 -13.61
N ARG A 248 9.86 8.45 -12.93
CA ARG A 248 11.22 7.87 -12.97
C ARG A 248 11.22 6.42 -12.51
N THR A 249 10.44 6.11 -11.48
CA THR A 249 10.26 4.76 -10.96
C THR A 249 9.63 3.83 -12.00
N ALA A 250 8.58 4.27 -12.71
CA ALA A 250 7.96 3.50 -13.78
C ALA A 250 8.91 3.27 -14.98
N ILE A 251 9.72 4.28 -15.35
CA ILE A 251 10.75 4.14 -16.38
C ILE A 251 11.86 3.18 -15.94
N ALA A 252 12.27 3.20 -14.66
CA ALA A 252 13.25 2.26 -14.14
C ALA A 252 12.78 0.82 -14.26
N HIS A 253 11.48 0.54 -14.02
CA HIS A 253 10.89 -0.77 -14.22
C HIS A 253 10.97 -1.22 -15.69
N SER A 254 10.61 -0.35 -16.62
CA SER A 254 10.71 -0.63 -18.06
C SER A 254 12.18 -0.83 -18.49
N PHE A 255 13.08 0.03 -18.03
CA PHE A 255 14.49 -0.04 -18.37
C PHE A 255 15.15 -1.34 -17.85
N PHE A 256 14.82 -1.79 -16.65
CA PHE A 256 15.27 -3.06 -16.08
C PHE A 256 14.91 -4.23 -17.01
N ASN A 257 13.64 -4.35 -17.43
CA ASN A 257 13.18 -5.45 -18.25
C ASN A 257 13.70 -5.38 -19.69
N ILE A 258 13.77 -4.19 -20.28
CA ILE A 258 14.29 -3.98 -21.63
C ILE A 258 15.78 -4.32 -21.68
N THR A 259 16.59 -3.81 -20.75
CA THR A 259 18.03 -4.09 -20.75
C THR A 259 18.35 -5.55 -20.49
N GLY A 260 17.61 -6.18 -19.55
CA GLY A 260 17.69 -7.62 -19.33
C GLY A 260 17.38 -8.41 -20.61
N THR A 261 16.28 -8.09 -21.26
CA THR A 261 15.88 -8.75 -22.52
C THR A 261 16.94 -8.54 -23.60
N CYS A 262 17.46 -7.32 -23.77
CA CYS A 262 18.53 -7.01 -24.76
C CYS A 262 19.79 -7.84 -24.53
N VAL A 263 20.14 -8.18 -23.30
CA VAL A 263 21.29 -9.04 -23.00
C VAL A 263 20.93 -10.52 -23.23
N PHE A 264 19.84 -10.99 -22.66
CA PHE A 264 19.49 -12.41 -22.66
C PHE A 264 19.11 -12.94 -24.05
N ILE A 265 18.58 -12.10 -24.94
CA ILE A 265 18.23 -12.51 -26.30
C ILE A 265 19.41 -13.07 -27.10
N TRP A 266 20.62 -12.57 -26.83
CA TRP A 266 21.84 -13.01 -27.50
C TRP A 266 22.41 -14.32 -26.93
N ILE A 267 22.05 -14.67 -25.73
CA ILE A 267 22.59 -15.83 -25.01
C ILE A 267 21.54 -16.94 -24.81
N ILE A 268 20.40 -16.90 -25.50
CA ILE A 268 19.31 -17.87 -25.36
C ILE A 268 19.79 -19.33 -25.36
N PRO A 269 20.67 -19.79 -26.29
CA PRO A 269 21.08 -21.20 -26.30
C PRO A 269 21.82 -21.61 -25.00
N TRP A 270 22.74 -20.79 -24.54
CA TRP A 270 23.49 -21.03 -23.29
C TRP A 270 22.60 -20.90 -22.06
N PHE A 271 21.71 -19.94 -22.07
CA PHE A 271 20.73 -19.76 -21.00
C PHE A 271 19.75 -20.94 -20.92
N ALA A 272 19.23 -21.43 -22.03
CA ALA A 272 18.39 -22.62 -22.09
C ALA A 272 19.14 -23.87 -21.59
N GLN A 273 20.43 -24.01 -21.93
CA GLN A 273 21.25 -25.13 -21.43
C GLN A 273 21.41 -25.06 -19.91
N PHE A 274 21.70 -23.88 -19.38
CA PHE A 274 21.80 -23.67 -17.94
C PHE A 274 20.48 -23.96 -17.22
N VAL A 275 19.36 -23.48 -17.75
CA VAL A 275 18.02 -23.76 -17.20
C VAL A 275 17.70 -25.27 -17.22
N ARG A 276 18.00 -25.97 -18.29
CA ARG A 276 17.88 -27.46 -18.35
C ARG A 276 18.75 -28.15 -17.30
N TYR A 277 19.94 -27.61 -17.04
CA TYR A 277 20.85 -28.17 -16.04
C TYR A 277 20.28 -28.09 -14.61
N ILE A 278 19.70 -26.94 -14.23
CA ILE A 278 19.12 -26.72 -12.89
C ILE A 278 17.69 -27.27 -12.73
N SER A 279 17.08 -27.76 -13.81
CA SER A 279 15.69 -28.24 -13.83
C SER A 279 15.62 -29.77 -13.68
N PRO A 280 14.46 -30.32 -13.28
CA PRO A 280 14.23 -31.75 -13.25
C PRO A 280 14.50 -32.37 -14.62
N LYS A 281 14.97 -33.63 -14.61
CA LYS A 281 15.18 -34.45 -15.82
C LYS A 281 13.91 -35.22 -16.14
N GLY A 282 13.62 -35.43 -17.42
CA GLY A 282 12.44 -36.16 -17.89
C GLY A 282 12.15 -35.86 -19.35
N ASN A 283 11.00 -36.35 -19.86
CA ASN A 283 10.54 -35.99 -21.18
C ASN A 283 10.28 -34.49 -21.27
N GLU A 284 10.58 -33.86 -22.41
CA GLU A 284 10.51 -32.40 -22.54
C GLU A 284 9.12 -31.84 -22.18
N ILE A 285 8.05 -32.45 -22.71
CA ILE A 285 6.67 -32.04 -22.41
C ILE A 285 6.29 -32.14 -20.93
N ASP A 286 6.99 -33.01 -20.19
CA ASP A 286 6.73 -33.20 -18.75
C ASP A 286 7.43 -32.19 -17.87
N VAL A 287 8.57 -31.68 -18.29
CA VAL A 287 9.42 -30.82 -17.48
C VAL A 287 9.47 -29.36 -17.94
N ILE A 288 8.96 -29.07 -19.16
CA ILE A 288 9.11 -27.75 -19.79
C ILE A 288 8.42 -26.65 -19.02
N SER A 289 7.26 -26.91 -18.41
CA SER A 289 6.59 -25.93 -17.57
C SER A 289 7.49 -25.49 -16.39
N ARG A 290 8.18 -26.45 -15.75
CA ARG A 290 9.15 -26.16 -14.68
C ARG A 290 10.40 -25.46 -15.25
N GLN A 291 10.85 -25.81 -16.43
CA GLN A 291 11.98 -25.14 -17.09
C GLN A 291 11.64 -23.67 -17.41
N ILE A 292 10.43 -23.39 -17.90
CA ILE A 292 9.95 -22.00 -18.12
C ILE A 292 9.92 -21.22 -16.81
N ALA A 293 9.39 -21.81 -15.73
CA ALA A 293 9.38 -21.19 -14.41
C ALA A 293 10.80 -20.89 -13.90
N ASN A 294 11.72 -21.85 -14.05
CA ASN A 294 13.13 -21.67 -13.67
C ASN A 294 13.83 -20.61 -14.55
N ALA A 295 13.53 -20.56 -15.86
CA ALA A 295 14.02 -19.50 -16.74
C ALA A 295 13.53 -18.11 -16.26
N HIS A 296 12.24 -18.01 -15.92
CA HIS A 296 11.66 -16.77 -15.39
C HIS A 296 12.33 -16.31 -14.10
N THR A 297 12.47 -17.22 -13.13
CA THR A 297 13.15 -16.92 -11.86
C THR A 297 14.60 -16.54 -12.08
N THR A 298 15.34 -17.33 -12.88
CA THR A 298 16.77 -17.08 -13.13
C THR A 298 17.00 -15.75 -13.82
N PHE A 299 16.19 -15.40 -14.82
CA PHE A 299 16.26 -14.10 -15.50
C PHE A 299 16.09 -12.94 -14.50
N ASN A 300 15.01 -12.95 -13.72
CA ASN A 300 14.73 -11.85 -12.80
C ASN A 300 15.74 -11.75 -11.66
N VAL A 301 16.21 -12.88 -11.13
CA VAL A 301 17.27 -12.91 -10.10
C VAL A 301 18.59 -12.40 -10.69
N ALA A 302 19.00 -12.87 -11.87
CA ALA A 302 20.24 -12.42 -12.51
C ALA A 302 20.21 -10.91 -12.79
N CYS A 303 19.12 -10.41 -13.38
CA CYS A 303 18.95 -8.97 -13.64
C CYS A 303 18.97 -8.16 -12.32
N THR A 304 18.32 -8.64 -11.27
CA THR A 304 18.33 -7.99 -9.94
C THR A 304 19.73 -7.96 -9.35
N LEU A 305 20.47 -9.06 -9.37
CA LEU A 305 21.84 -9.12 -8.85
C LEU A 305 22.79 -8.15 -9.58
N VAL A 306 22.59 -7.95 -10.89
CA VAL A 306 23.37 -6.97 -11.69
C VAL A 306 22.94 -5.54 -11.36
N TRP A 307 21.63 -5.25 -11.36
CA TRP A 307 21.13 -3.88 -11.23
C TRP A 307 21.10 -3.37 -9.78
N LEU A 308 21.02 -4.24 -8.77
CA LEU A 308 20.94 -3.83 -7.35
C LEU A 308 22.16 -2.98 -6.93
N PRO A 309 23.42 -3.38 -7.18
CA PRO A 309 24.58 -2.53 -6.91
C PRO A 309 24.66 -1.31 -7.85
N LEU A 310 24.00 -1.35 -9.01
CA LEU A 310 23.99 -0.28 -10.01
C LEU A 310 22.79 0.68 -9.88
N ILE A 311 22.04 0.63 -8.77
CA ILE A 311 20.93 1.57 -8.51
C ILE A 311 21.34 3.04 -8.71
N PRO A 312 22.52 3.53 -8.25
CA PRO A 312 22.92 4.91 -8.51
C PRO A 312 23.03 5.24 -10.00
N ILE A 313 23.44 4.29 -10.83
CA ILE A 313 23.51 4.45 -12.30
C ILE A 313 22.09 4.48 -12.87
N MET A 314 21.19 3.58 -12.42
CA MET A 314 19.78 3.58 -12.82
C MET A 314 19.12 4.92 -12.50
N VAL A 315 19.30 5.43 -11.28
CA VAL A 315 18.81 6.76 -10.88
C VAL A 315 19.31 7.85 -11.82
N LYS A 316 20.60 7.85 -12.14
CA LYS A 316 21.18 8.83 -13.07
C LYS A 316 20.55 8.73 -14.48
N ILE A 317 20.30 7.52 -14.97
CA ILE A 317 19.65 7.30 -16.27
C ILE A 317 18.22 7.89 -16.24
N VAL A 318 17.39 7.48 -15.27
CA VAL A 318 15.98 7.89 -15.26
C VAL A 318 15.80 9.38 -14.94
N THR A 319 16.70 9.98 -14.16
CA THR A 319 16.71 11.45 -13.92
C THR A 319 17.17 12.23 -15.15
N THR A 320 17.99 11.64 -16.02
CA THR A 320 18.36 12.23 -17.31
C THR A 320 17.22 12.17 -18.32
N ILE A 321 16.42 11.09 -18.29
CA ILE A 321 15.24 10.93 -19.15
C ILE A 321 14.12 11.89 -18.70
N ILE A 322 13.79 11.88 -17.39
CA ILE A 322 12.82 12.82 -16.81
C ILE A 322 13.55 13.87 -16.00
N ARG A 323 13.74 15.03 -16.61
CA ARG A 323 14.52 16.14 -16.03
C ARG A 323 13.70 17.04 -15.11
N GLY A 324 14.41 17.71 -14.20
CA GLY A 324 13.87 18.75 -13.30
C GLY A 324 13.26 18.14 -12.03
N GLU A 325 12.81 19.00 -11.14
CA GLU A 325 12.12 18.68 -9.88
C GLU A 325 10.64 19.04 -10.02
N ASP A 326 9.79 18.48 -9.17
CA ASP A 326 8.39 18.88 -9.11
C ASP A 326 8.35 20.34 -8.63
N LYS A 327 7.60 21.18 -9.34
CA LYS A 327 7.37 22.54 -8.88
C LYS A 327 6.47 22.44 -7.65
N ASN A 328 6.91 22.99 -6.52
CA ASN A 328 6.00 23.32 -5.44
C ASN A 328 5.01 24.35 -5.99
N THR A 329 3.87 23.89 -6.47
CA THR A 329 2.74 24.76 -6.80
C THR A 329 2.26 25.33 -5.49
N GLY A 330 2.38 26.66 -5.33
CA GLY A 330 2.00 27.36 -4.12
C GLY A 330 0.57 27.02 -3.72
N VAL A 331 0.46 26.67 -2.45
CA VAL A 331 -0.72 26.76 -1.59
C VAL A 331 -2.08 26.46 -2.23
N VAL A 332 -2.24 25.25 -2.77
CA VAL A 332 -3.49 24.52 -2.71
C VAL A 332 -3.22 23.42 -1.68
N TYR A 333 -4.00 23.39 -0.61
CA TYR A 333 -3.84 22.41 0.46
C TYR A 333 -4.38 21.06 0.00
N GLU A 334 -3.68 20.44 -0.96
CA GLU A 334 -3.99 19.09 -1.38
C GLU A 334 -3.43 18.09 -0.36
N PRO A 335 -4.14 17.00 -0.08
CA PRO A 335 -3.63 15.91 0.74
C PRO A 335 -2.28 15.46 0.22
N LYS A 336 -1.31 15.35 1.12
CA LYS A 336 0.07 15.01 0.74
C LYS A 336 0.23 13.52 0.41
N TYR A 337 -0.52 12.67 1.09
CA TYR A 337 -0.30 11.23 1.08
C TYR A 337 -1.41 10.44 0.38
N LEU A 338 -2.65 10.97 0.27
CA LEU A 338 -3.77 10.24 -0.29
C LEU A 338 -3.62 10.04 -1.81
N ASP A 339 -3.72 8.80 -2.26
CA ASP A 339 -3.71 8.44 -3.69
C ASP A 339 -4.87 7.49 -4.00
N ASN A 340 -5.85 7.97 -4.78
CA ASN A 340 -7.02 7.20 -5.18
C ASN A 340 -6.68 5.91 -5.97
N LYS A 341 -5.50 5.82 -6.60
CA LYS A 341 -5.06 4.63 -7.34
C LYS A 341 -4.70 3.45 -6.42
N VAL A 342 -4.49 3.72 -5.13
CA VAL A 342 -4.13 2.73 -4.12
C VAL A 342 -5.35 2.18 -3.38
N ILE A 343 -6.55 2.73 -3.60
CA ILE A 343 -7.79 2.33 -2.89
C ILE A 343 -8.09 0.83 -3.00
N GLU A 344 -7.81 0.21 -4.15
CA GLU A 344 -7.98 -1.22 -4.37
C GLU A 344 -7.03 -2.10 -3.53
N GLN A 345 -6.11 -1.50 -2.79
CA GLN A 345 -5.12 -2.15 -1.93
C GLN A 345 -5.31 -1.71 -0.47
N PRO A 346 -6.22 -2.34 0.28
CA PRO A 346 -6.67 -1.82 1.58
C PRO A 346 -5.55 -1.50 2.56
N VAL A 347 -4.55 -2.38 2.69
CA VAL A 347 -3.43 -2.17 3.64
C VAL A 347 -2.60 -0.93 3.27
N ALA A 348 -2.32 -0.74 1.98
CA ALA A 348 -1.58 0.41 1.51
C ALA A 348 -2.41 1.70 1.63
N ALA A 349 -3.70 1.65 1.27
CA ALA A 349 -4.62 2.78 1.41
C ALA A 349 -4.75 3.23 2.88
N MET A 350 -4.94 2.30 3.82
CA MET A 350 -4.99 2.57 5.26
C MET A 350 -3.67 3.17 5.78
N TYR A 351 -2.53 2.70 5.26
CA TYR A 351 -1.23 3.27 5.59
C TYR A 351 -1.13 4.74 5.13
N LEU A 352 -1.58 5.06 3.90
CA LEU A 352 -1.63 6.44 3.41
C LEU A 352 -2.56 7.31 4.25
N VAL A 353 -3.73 6.81 4.65
CA VAL A 353 -4.64 7.51 5.57
C VAL A 353 -3.95 7.79 6.90
N SER A 354 -3.23 6.82 7.48
CA SER A 354 -2.51 7.04 8.75
C SER A 354 -1.41 8.11 8.64
N GLN A 355 -0.73 8.19 7.48
CA GLN A 355 0.28 9.23 7.23
C GLN A 355 -0.37 10.62 7.04
N GLU A 356 -1.53 10.68 6.35
CA GLU A 356 -2.26 11.94 6.21
C GLU A 356 -2.86 12.41 7.54
N LEU A 357 -3.29 11.48 8.39
CA LEU A 357 -3.76 11.79 9.74
C LEU A 357 -2.64 12.36 10.63
N GLU A 358 -1.41 11.86 10.49
CA GLU A 358 -0.23 12.44 11.15
C GLU A 358 0.06 13.86 10.64
N ASN A 359 -0.08 14.09 9.33
CA ASN A 359 0.04 15.40 8.71
C ASN A 359 -1.05 16.37 9.23
N LEU A 360 -2.31 15.94 9.26
CA LEU A 360 -3.44 16.69 9.83
C LEU A 360 -3.18 17.06 11.29
N THR A 361 -2.69 16.12 12.10
CA THR A 361 -2.31 16.35 13.49
C THR A 361 -1.21 17.41 13.61
N GLY A 362 -0.22 17.38 12.72
CA GLY A 362 0.82 18.41 12.64
C GLY A 362 0.23 19.81 12.43
N PHE A 363 -0.73 19.95 11.51
CA PHE A 363 -1.45 21.21 11.29
C PHE A 363 -2.29 21.64 12.52
N ALA A 364 -2.96 20.70 13.18
CA ALA A 364 -3.72 20.98 14.41
C ALA A 364 -2.81 21.46 15.55
N VAL A 365 -1.61 20.86 15.71
CA VAL A 365 -0.59 21.33 16.67
C VAL A 365 -0.10 22.73 16.31
N HIS A 366 0.15 23.01 15.03
CA HIS A 366 0.54 24.34 14.56
C HIS A 366 -0.57 25.37 14.77
N MET A 367 -1.82 24.99 14.55
CA MET A 367 -3.00 25.82 14.81
C MET A 367 -3.09 26.22 16.30
N LEU A 368 -2.99 25.24 17.21
CA LEU A 368 -3.00 25.49 18.65
C LEU A 368 -1.84 26.42 19.11
N ASN A 369 -0.65 26.24 18.55
CA ASN A 369 0.48 27.13 18.83
C ASN A 369 0.25 28.55 18.27
N SER A 370 -0.39 28.69 17.12
CA SER A 370 -0.74 29.98 16.53
C SER A 370 -1.85 30.67 17.32
N LEU A 371 -2.86 29.93 17.78
CA LEU A 371 -3.90 30.43 18.69
C LEU A 371 -3.27 30.98 19.98
N LYS A 372 -2.36 30.21 20.61
CA LYS A 372 -1.61 30.65 21.77
C LYS A 372 -0.88 31.98 21.52
N GLY A 373 -0.26 32.15 20.37
CA GLY A 373 0.42 33.39 19.98
C GLY A 373 -0.54 34.54 19.68
N SER A 374 -1.73 34.29 19.17
CA SER A 374 -2.72 35.30 18.75
C SER A 374 -3.47 35.91 19.93
N LEU A 375 -3.70 35.15 21.02
CA LEU A 375 -4.49 35.58 22.20
C LEU A 375 -3.91 36.79 22.96
N ASN A 376 -2.68 37.21 22.68
CA ASN A 376 -2.04 38.39 23.25
C ASN A 376 -1.72 39.47 22.21
N GLN A 377 -2.23 39.37 20.98
CA GLN A 377 -1.92 40.25 19.86
C GLN A 377 -3.18 40.81 19.20
N LYS A 378 -3.03 41.90 18.44
CA LYS A 378 -4.15 42.50 17.68
C LYS A 378 -4.61 41.57 16.54
N LYS A 379 -5.90 41.64 16.19
CA LYS A 379 -6.58 40.92 15.11
C LYS A 379 -5.90 41.06 13.72
N THR A 380 -5.14 42.12 13.50
CA THR A 380 -4.36 42.37 12.27
C THR A 380 -2.93 41.82 12.34
N SER A 381 -2.61 41.01 13.33
CA SER A 381 -1.26 40.47 13.49
C SER A 381 -1.00 39.29 12.55
N ALA A 382 0.26 39.10 12.16
CA ALA A 382 0.68 37.94 11.38
C ALA A 382 0.38 36.59 12.08
N ALA A 383 0.33 36.59 13.42
CA ALA A 383 -0.01 35.41 14.22
C ALA A 383 -1.49 35.01 14.04
N TYR A 384 -2.38 36.01 13.97
CA TYR A 384 -3.80 35.79 13.74
C TYR A 384 -4.06 35.22 12.33
N GLU A 385 -3.49 35.83 11.30
CA GLU A 385 -3.59 35.33 9.92
C GLU A 385 -3.05 33.88 9.81
N LYS A 386 -1.95 33.59 10.51
CA LYS A 386 -1.38 32.26 10.55
C LYS A 386 -2.33 31.26 11.21
N PHE A 387 -3.02 31.66 12.28
CA PHE A 387 -4.02 30.80 12.95
C PHE A 387 -5.18 30.49 11.99
N LYS A 388 -5.77 31.51 11.35
CA LYS A 388 -6.88 31.33 10.39
C LYS A 388 -6.50 30.38 9.25
N ASN A 389 -5.33 30.59 8.69
CA ASN A 389 -4.82 29.75 7.62
C ASN A 389 -4.66 28.27 8.05
N GLN A 390 -4.16 28.03 9.28
CA GLN A 390 -4.02 26.68 9.83
C GLN A 390 -5.39 26.03 10.10
N LEU A 391 -6.37 26.79 10.54
CA LEU A 391 -7.74 26.32 10.76
C LEU A 391 -8.37 25.84 9.45
N ASP A 392 -8.29 26.67 8.38
CA ASP A 392 -8.80 26.34 7.05
C ASP A 392 -8.15 25.05 6.49
N ILE A 393 -6.84 24.87 6.73
CA ILE A 393 -6.13 23.65 6.32
C ILE A 393 -6.67 22.43 7.05
N VAL A 394 -6.84 22.50 8.37
CA VAL A 394 -7.33 21.37 9.17
C VAL A 394 -8.72 20.93 8.70
N GLN A 395 -9.63 21.89 8.49
CA GLN A 395 -10.98 21.62 8.01
C GLN A 395 -10.99 21.03 6.60
N HIS A 396 -10.17 21.55 5.69
CA HIS A 396 -10.06 21.01 4.33
C HIS A 396 -9.50 19.57 4.31
N LEU A 397 -8.38 19.34 5.00
CA LEU A 397 -7.75 18.00 5.06
C LEU A 397 -8.67 16.96 5.72
N GLN A 398 -9.44 17.34 6.74
CA GLN A 398 -10.43 16.46 7.34
C GLN A 398 -11.46 15.99 6.30
N GLY A 399 -11.98 16.91 5.48
CA GLY A 399 -12.91 16.58 4.39
C GLY A 399 -12.29 15.58 3.40
N GLU A 400 -11.08 15.84 2.95
CA GLU A 400 -10.38 14.97 1.99
C GLU A 400 -10.09 13.56 2.55
N ILE A 401 -9.67 13.47 3.83
CA ILE A 401 -9.47 12.18 4.51
C ILE A 401 -10.79 11.42 4.61
N THR A 402 -11.88 12.11 4.96
CA THR A 402 -13.22 11.51 5.08
C THR A 402 -13.71 10.97 3.75
N ASP A 403 -13.53 11.73 2.67
CA ASP A 403 -13.89 11.30 1.32
C ASP A 403 -13.07 10.08 0.87
N TYR A 404 -11.77 10.07 1.16
CA TYR A 404 -10.90 8.95 0.84
C TYR A 404 -11.29 7.67 1.60
N ILE A 405 -11.55 7.78 2.91
CA ILE A 405 -12.02 6.67 3.75
C ILE A 405 -13.36 6.14 3.25
N THR A 406 -14.28 7.02 2.85
CA THR A 406 -15.58 6.63 2.29
C THR A 406 -15.43 5.82 1.01
N LYS A 407 -14.51 6.23 0.12
CA LYS A 407 -14.17 5.46 -1.10
C LYS A 407 -13.55 4.11 -0.76
N LEU A 408 -12.68 4.06 0.27
CA LEU A 408 -12.05 2.82 0.74
C LEU A 408 -13.11 1.83 1.27
N PHE A 409 -14.10 2.28 2.04
CA PHE A 409 -15.24 1.44 2.44
C PHE A 409 -16.05 0.94 1.23
N SER A 410 -16.27 1.80 0.26
CA SER A 410 -17.05 1.48 -0.96
C SER A 410 -16.36 0.46 -1.86
N SER A 411 -15.05 0.26 -1.74
CA SER A 411 -14.30 -0.74 -2.51
C SER A 411 -14.70 -2.19 -2.16
N GLY A 412 -15.25 -2.42 -0.96
CA GLY A 412 -15.71 -3.74 -0.50
C GLY A 412 -14.59 -4.75 -0.20
N ASN A 413 -13.33 -4.34 -0.26
CA ASN A 413 -12.16 -5.22 -0.14
C ASN A 413 -11.60 -5.33 1.29
N LEU A 414 -12.23 -4.65 2.26
CA LEU A 414 -11.78 -4.64 3.66
C LEU A 414 -12.17 -5.94 4.38
N THR A 415 -11.26 -6.46 5.22
CA THR A 415 -11.63 -7.46 6.24
C THR A 415 -12.41 -6.79 7.37
N GLU A 416 -13.08 -7.57 8.22
CA GLU A 416 -13.79 -7.07 9.41
C GLU A 416 -12.87 -6.20 10.27
N LEU A 417 -11.66 -6.70 10.59
CA LEU A 417 -10.66 -5.96 11.36
C LEU A 417 -10.19 -4.67 10.66
N GLN A 418 -9.99 -4.70 9.34
CA GLN A 418 -9.62 -3.52 8.56
C GLN A 418 -10.76 -2.50 8.50
N SER A 419 -12.01 -2.97 8.41
CA SER A 419 -13.19 -2.10 8.46
C SER A 419 -13.29 -1.40 9.82
N GLU A 420 -13.09 -2.14 10.92
CA GLU A 420 -13.08 -1.59 12.27
C GLU A 420 -11.95 -0.55 12.44
N GLN A 421 -10.74 -0.87 12.01
CA GLN A 421 -9.60 0.06 12.06
C GLN A 421 -9.83 1.31 11.18
N THR A 422 -10.42 1.14 10.00
CA THR A 422 -10.72 2.25 9.09
C THR A 422 -11.81 3.16 9.68
N ALA A 423 -12.83 2.58 10.35
CA ALA A 423 -13.84 3.34 11.09
C ALA A 423 -13.22 4.12 12.24
N GLY A 424 -12.25 3.54 12.96
CA GLY A 424 -11.49 4.21 14.00
C GLY A 424 -10.67 5.39 13.46
N LEU A 425 -10.02 5.25 12.30
CA LEU A 425 -9.30 6.36 11.65
C LEU A 425 -10.25 7.51 11.29
N LEU A 426 -11.45 7.21 10.81
CA LEU A 426 -12.49 8.23 10.56
C LEU A 426 -12.93 8.91 11.86
N TYR A 427 -13.14 8.13 12.92
CA TYR A 427 -13.51 8.68 14.23
C TYR A 427 -12.43 9.61 14.80
N VAL A 428 -11.16 9.23 14.69
CA VAL A 428 -10.01 10.07 15.09
C VAL A 428 -9.96 11.35 14.26
N THR A 429 -10.14 11.26 12.93
CA THR A 429 -10.18 12.41 12.02
C THR A 429 -11.23 13.43 12.44
N ASN A 430 -12.44 12.97 12.75
CA ASN A 430 -13.55 13.82 13.20
C ASN A 430 -13.29 14.46 14.59
N ASN A 431 -12.58 13.75 15.49
CA ASN A 431 -12.23 14.35 16.78
C ASN A 431 -11.15 15.44 16.65
N ILE A 432 -10.23 15.35 15.68
CA ILE A 432 -9.26 16.43 15.39
C ILE A 432 -10.00 17.66 14.83
N GLU A 433 -11.00 17.47 13.95
CA GLU A 433 -11.84 18.58 13.48
C GLU A 433 -12.57 19.28 14.64
N ARG A 434 -13.18 18.51 15.56
CA ARG A 434 -13.83 19.07 16.74
C ARG A 434 -12.89 19.87 17.62
N ILE A 435 -11.61 19.49 17.70
CA ILE A 435 -10.59 20.30 18.39
C ILE A 435 -10.42 21.64 17.66
N ALA A 436 -10.39 21.63 16.32
CA ALA A 436 -10.31 22.83 15.50
C ALA A 436 -11.53 23.74 15.69
N ASP A 437 -12.74 23.18 15.76
CA ASP A 437 -13.97 23.92 16.04
C ASP A 437 -13.91 24.61 17.40
N ARG A 438 -13.39 23.93 18.45
CA ARG A 438 -13.19 24.57 19.77
C ARG A 438 -12.18 25.70 19.72
N CYS A 439 -11.16 25.60 18.89
CA CYS A 439 -10.22 26.70 18.67
C CYS A 439 -10.89 27.89 17.95
N GLN A 440 -11.81 27.64 17.03
CA GLN A 440 -12.62 28.67 16.37
C GLN A 440 -13.57 29.36 17.35
N ASP A 441 -14.19 28.62 18.28
CA ASP A 441 -15.01 29.19 19.35
C ASP A 441 -14.17 30.12 20.27
N ILE A 442 -12.94 29.69 20.62
CA ILE A 442 -12.00 30.52 21.41
C ILE A 442 -11.63 31.79 20.65
N ASP A 443 -11.34 31.69 19.36
CA ASP A 443 -11.05 32.82 18.49
C ASP A 443 -12.21 33.81 18.44
N SER A 444 -13.44 33.32 18.33
CA SER A 444 -14.66 34.15 18.34
C SER A 444 -14.81 34.95 19.67
N ILE A 445 -14.50 34.30 20.80
CA ILE A 445 -14.49 34.99 22.11
C ILE A 445 -13.38 36.04 22.13
N TRP A 446 -12.19 35.74 21.59
CA TRP A 446 -11.07 36.66 21.53
C TRP A 446 -11.35 37.89 20.65
N ILE A 447 -11.98 37.71 19.51
CA ILE A 447 -12.43 38.81 18.64
C ILE A 447 -13.35 39.76 19.40
N LYS A 448 -14.33 39.22 20.13
CA LYS A 448 -15.25 40.03 20.95
C LYS A 448 -14.50 40.85 22.00
N ILE A 449 -13.53 40.24 22.68
CA ILE A 449 -12.71 40.95 23.68
C ILE A 449 -11.98 42.14 23.04
N GLN A 450 -11.42 41.97 21.86
CA GLN A 450 -10.73 43.03 21.13
C GLN A 450 -11.66 44.13 20.62
N ASP A 451 -12.84 43.75 20.09
CA ASP A 451 -13.82 44.70 19.60
C ASP A 451 -14.38 45.57 20.74
N ASP A 452 -14.48 45.02 21.96
CA ASP A 452 -14.88 45.75 23.18
C ASP A 452 -13.72 46.56 23.80
N GLY A 453 -12.52 46.54 23.19
CA GLY A 453 -11.32 47.25 23.67
C GLY A 453 -10.74 46.72 24.99
N MET A 454 -11.10 45.47 25.34
CA MET A 454 -10.67 44.82 26.59
C MET A 454 -9.41 43.98 26.40
N SER A 455 -8.77 43.59 27.50
CA SER A 455 -7.60 42.69 27.49
C SER A 455 -7.54 41.86 28.76
N PHE A 456 -6.92 40.67 28.67
CA PHE A 456 -6.64 39.87 29.87
C PHE A 456 -5.50 40.46 30.71
N SER A 457 -5.54 40.18 32.02
CA SER A 457 -4.37 40.41 32.87
C SER A 457 -3.25 39.44 32.49
N GLU A 458 -2.00 39.79 32.82
CA GLU A 458 -0.83 38.92 32.51
C GLU A 458 -0.97 37.53 33.13
N GLU A 459 -1.52 37.46 34.37
CA GLU A 459 -1.77 36.17 35.04
C GLU A 459 -2.83 35.35 34.31
N ALA A 460 -3.94 35.96 33.85
CA ALA A 460 -4.98 35.27 33.10
C ALA A 460 -4.46 34.74 31.76
N GLY A 461 -3.62 35.52 31.08
CA GLY A 461 -2.94 35.09 29.85
C GLY A 461 -2.05 33.87 30.10
N LYS A 462 -1.23 33.86 31.16
CA LYS A 462 -0.39 32.71 31.54
C LYS A 462 -1.20 31.45 31.90
N GLU A 463 -2.36 31.62 32.55
CA GLU A 463 -3.27 30.54 32.91
C GLU A 463 -3.87 29.88 31.64
N ILE A 464 -4.30 30.68 30.66
CA ILE A 464 -4.79 30.18 29.35
C ILE A 464 -3.66 29.46 28.60
N GLU A 465 -2.48 30.06 28.53
CA GLU A 465 -1.31 29.48 27.89
C GLU A 465 -0.93 28.11 28.47
N ASN A 466 -1.00 27.98 29.80
CA ASN A 466 -0.77 26.72 30.50
C ASN A 466 -1.77 25.64 30.05
N CYS A 467 -3.06 25.96 29.94
CA CYS A 467 -4.09 25.05 29.47
C CYS A 467 -3.86 24.63 28.02
N ILE A 468 -3.44 25.55 27.12
CA ILE A 468 -3.10 25.21 25.72
C ILE A 468 -1.90 24.28 25.66
N ASN A 469 -0.87 24.49 26.48
CA ASN A 469 0.30 23.60 26.52
C ASN A 469 -0.09 22.17 26.94
N VAL A 470 -0.96 22.03 27.95
CA VAL A 470 -1.47 20.72 28.36
C VAL A 470 -2.31 20.08 27.24
N LEU A 471 -3.13 20.84 26.51
CA LEU A 471 -3.91 20.35 25.38
C LEU A 471 -3.00 19.86 24.23
N LEU A 472 -1.90 20.57 23.95
CA LEU A 472 -0.89 20.14 22.97
C LEU A 472 -0.27 18.80 23.33
N ASP A 473 0.05 18.58 24.61
CA ASP A 473 0.59 17.31 25.09
C ASP A 473 -0.46 16.19 24.99
N LEU A 474 -1.72 16.47 25.36
CA LEU A 474 -2.84 15.53 25.23
C LEU A 474 -3.04 15.08 23.78
N LEU A 475 -3.03 16.00 22.82
CA LEU A 475 -3.20 15.67 21.42
C LEU A 475 -2.06 14.79 20.90
N ARG A 476 -0.81 15.12 21.25
CA ARG A 476 0.36 14.30 20.87
C ARG A 476 0.28 12.89 21.44
N GLN A 477 -0.02 12.77 22.74
CA GLN A 477 -0.15 11.48 23.42
C GLN A 477 -1.28 10.64 22.83
N ALA A 478 -2.46 11.22 22.58
CA ALA A 478 -3.58 10.53 21.97
C ALA A 478 -3.23 10.00 20.57
N MET A 479 -2.54 10.78 19.76
CA MET A 479 -2.12 10.36 18.43
C MET A 479 -1.01 9.29 18.46
N THR A 480 -0.10 9.35 19.44
CA THR A 480 0.88 8.27 19.66
C THR A 480 0.18 6.97 20.06
N ALA A 481 -0.85 7.04 20.93
CA ALA A 481 -1.65 5.88 21.29
C ALA A 481 -2.30 5.21 20.06
N VAL A 482 -2.88 6.00 19.15
CA VAL A 482 -3.47 5.49 17.89
C VAL A 482 -2.42 4.87 16.97
N LYS A 483 -1.29 5.56 16.79
CA LYS A 483 -0.23 5.15 15.85
C LYS A 483 0.45 3.85 16.27
N GLU A 484 0.73 3.71 17.56
CA GLU A 484 1.51 2.62 18.14
C GLU A 484 0.64 1.55 18.82
N GLY A 485 -0.66 1.78 18.99
CA GLY A 485 -1.54 0.94 19.80
C GLY A 485 -1.08 0.93 21.27
N SER A 486 -0.61 2.07 21.79
CA SER A 486 0.04 2.18 23.10
C SER A 486 -0.97 2.48 24.21
N GLU A 487 -1.21 1.48 25.06
CA GLU A 487 -2.04 1.64 26.28
C GLU A 487 -1.43 2.66 27.26
N GLU A 488 -0.11 2.70 27.39
CA GLU A 488 0.59 3.62 28.28
C GLU A 488 0.35 5.09 27.89
N GLU A 489 0.44 5.42 26.60
CA GLU A 489 0.17 6.78 26.10
C GLU A 489 -1.30 7.16 26.26
N ALA A 490 -2.23 6.22 26.03
CA ALA A 490 -3.65 6.45 26.27
C ALA A 490 -3.94 6.74 27.76
N GLU A 491 -3.35 6.00 28.70
CA GLU A 491 -3.48 6.27 30.14
C GLU A 491 -2.92 7.65 30.53
N LEU A 492 -1.82 8.09 29.89
CA LEU A 492 -1.28 9.42 30.10
C LEU A 492 -2.26 10.52 29.69
N VAL A 493 -3.03 10.31 28.59
CA VAL A 493 -4.09 11.23 28.19
C VAL A 493 -5.14 11.37 29.30
N PHE A 494 -5.64 10.26 29.84
CA PHE A 494 -6.64 10.30 30.93
C PHE A 494 -6.13 11.00 32.18
N LYS A 495 -4.87 10.75 32.53
CA LYS A 495 -4.22 11.40 33.68
C LYS A 495 -4.05 12.91 33.49
N ASN A 496 -3.59 13.32 32.30
CA ASN A 496 -3.34 14.74 32.01
C ASN A 496 -4.64 15.51 31.81
N LYS A 497 -5.71 14.90 31.25
CA LYS A 497 -7.05 15.50 31.21
C LYS A 497 -7.57 15.83 32.63
N LYS A 498 -7.40 14.92 33.59
CA LYS A 498 -7.77 15.18 34.99
C LYS A 498 -7.00 16.36 35.60
N LYS A 499 -5.72 16.56 35.20
CA LYS A 499 -4.93 17.71 35.61
C LYS A 499 -5.48 18.99 34.99
N LEU A 500 -5.80 18.98 33.67
CA LEU A 500 -6.38 20.16 33.00
C LEU A 500 -7.69 20.60 33.65
N HIS A 501 -8.60 19.67 33.90
CA HIS A 501 -9.87 19.96 34.52
C HIS A 501 -9.71 20.56 35.95
N LYS A 502 -8.72 20.08 36.73
CA LYS A 502 -8.38 20.68 38.02
C LYS A 502 -7.79 22.08 37.84
N ALA A 503 -6.96 22.31 36.84
CA ALA A 503 -6.37 23.60 36.53
C ALA A 503 -7.46 24.62 36.11
N GLU A 504 -8.41 24.23 35.24
CA GLU A 504 -9.56 25.04 34.86
C GLU A 504 -10.34 25.55 36.08
N LYS A 505 -10.74 24.66 36.99
CA LYS A 505 -11.44 25.04 38.22
C LYS A 505 -10.63 25.98 39.08
N LYS A 506 -9.32 25.72 39.22
CA LYS A 506 -8.41 26.56 39.99
C LYS A 506 -8.28 27.96 39.38
N PHE A 507 -8.13 28.05 38.07
CA PHE A 507 -7.95 29.31 37.34
C PHE A 507 -9.23 30.14 37.32
N ASN A 508 -10.39 29.52 37.14
CA ASN A 508 -11.69 30.20 37.28
C ASN A 508 -11.85 30.80 38.67
N LYS A 509 -11.51 30.05 39.73
CA LYS A 509 -11.56 30.58 41.12
C LYS A 509 -10.55 31.71 41.33
N ALA A 510 -9.36 31.61 40.78
CA ALA A 510 -8.33 32.65 40.85
C ALA A 510 -8.77 33.93 40.11
N HIS A 511 -9.39 33.79 38.93
CA HIS A 511 -9.95 34.92 38.20
C HIS A 511 -11.05 35.65 38.99
N LEU A 512 -12.02 34.93 39.57
CA LEU A 512 -13.05 35.50 40.40
C LEU A 512 -12.49 36.27 41.61
N ASN A 513 -11.40 35.78 42.21
CA ASN A 513 -10.70 36.50 43.29
C ASN A 513 -10.02 37.79 42.77
N ARG A 514 -9.45 37.79 41.56
CA ARG A 514 -8.88 38.98 40.91
C ARG A 514 -9.98 40.02 40.64
N VAL A 515 -11.16 39.60 40.16
CA VAL A 515 -12.32 40.46 39.95
C VAL A 515 -12.79 41.07 41.29
N LYS A 516 -12.96 40.26 42.34
CA LYS A 516 -13.35 40.72 43.67
C LYS A 516 -12.38 41.76 44.22
N ASN A 517 -11.10 41.65 43.95
CA ASN A 517 -10.05 42.56 44.38
C ASN A 517 -9.81 43.72 43.40
N GLN A 518 -10.71 43.97 42.45
CA GLN A 518 -10.64 45.03 41.42
C GLN A 518 -9.36 44.97 40.55
N LYS A 519 -8.75 43.76 40.38
CA LYS A 519 -7.56 43.55 39.56
C LYS A 519 -7.90 43.08 38.12
N CYS A 520 -9.16 42.73 37.88
CA CYS A 520 -9.67 42.34 36.56
C CYS A 520 -11.07 42.91 36.36
N ASP A 521 -11.43 43.24 35.12
CA ASP A 521 -12.76 43.70 34.76
C ASP A 521 -13.79 42.56 34.92
N PRO A 522 -14.90 42.78 35.66
CA PRO A 522 -15.98 41.77 35.77
C PRO A 522 -16.55 41.32 34.42
N ALA A 523 -16.58 42.16 33.40
CA ALA A 523 -17.05 41.83 32.05
C ALA A 523 -16.22 40.72 31.38
N MET A 524 -14.96 40.57 31.77
CA MET A 524 -14.06 39.52 31.24
C MET A 524 -14.33 38.13 31.82
N THR A 525 -15.14 38.01 32.88
CA THR A 525 -15.36 36.73 33.57
C THR A 525 -15.99 35.69 32.63
N GLY A 526 -16.99 36.09 31.85
CA GLY A 526 -17.63 35.20 30.86
C GLY A 526 -16.69 34.76 29.77
N CYS A 527 -15.87 35.69 29.26
CA CYS A 527 -14.90 35.40 28.19
C CYS A 527 -13.78 34.45 28.68
N PHE A 528 -13.21 34.71 29.87
CA PHE A 528 -12.17 33.86 30.47
C PHE A 528 -12.67 32.44 30.73
N SER A 529 -13.84 32.31 31.37
CA SER A 529 -14.45 31.01 31.63
C SER A 529 -14.82 30.28 30.33
N GLY A 530 -15.30 31.00 29.30
CA GLY A 530 -15.63 30.46 28.00
C GLY A 530 -14.41 29.88 27.28
N ILE A 531 -13.26 30.54 27.33
CA ILE A 531 -12.00 30.03 26.75
C ILE A 531 -11.56 28.76 27.48
N LEU A 532 -11.51 28.79 28.84
CA LEU A 532 -11.11 27.61 29.62
C LEU A 532 -12.06 26.42 29.38
N TYR A 533 -13.36 26.65 29.26
CA TYR A 533 -14.35 25.63 28.93
C TYR A 533 -14.10 25.01 27.57
N ASN A 534 -13.84 25.82 26.52
CA ASN A 534 -13.55 25.27 25.20
C ASN A 534 -12.24 24.49 25.15
N LEU A 535 -11.20 24.89 25.88
CA LEU A 535 -9.96 24.12 26.05
C LEU A 535 -10.20 22.78 26.74
N ASP A 536 -11.05 22.76 27.81
CA ASP A 536 -11.41 21.52 28.50
C ASP A 536 -12.22 20.59 27.57
N ARG A 537 -13.11 21.12 26.71
CA ARG A 537 -13.85 20.36 25.70
C ARG A 537 -12.98 19.86 24.57
N ALA A 538 -12.01 20.63 24.12
CA ALA A 538 -11.01 20.16 23.16
C ALA A 538 -10.20 18.97 23.72
N ALA A 539 -9.90 19.01 25.01
CA ALA A 539 -9.23 17.91 25.70
C ALA A 539 -10.13 16.65 25.85
N ASP A 540 -11.47 16.80 25.94
CA ASP A 540 -12.40 15.65 25.87
C ASP A 540 -12.28 14.92 24.53
N ASN A 541 -12.09 15.64 23.41
CA ASN A 541 -11.86 15.01 22.11
C ASN A 541 -10.53 14.22 22.08
N CYS A 542 -9.47 14.69 22.76
CA CYS A 542 -8.24 13.90 22.91
C CYS A 542 -8.47 12.63 23.72
N VAL A 543 -9.35 12.67 24.74
CA VAL A 543 -9.75 11.48 25.52
C VAL A 543 -10.48 10.49 24.60
N SER A 544 -11.43 10.97 23.78
CA SER A 544 -12.16 10.12 22.84
C SER A 544 -11.23 9.44 21.81
N ILE A 545 -10.18 10.13 21.35
CA ILE A 545 -9.15 9.54 20.50
C ILE A 545 -8.38 8.43 21.25
N ALA A 546 -8.04 8.66 22.52
CA ALA A 546 -7.32 7.67 23.33
C ALA A 546 -8.20 6.45 23.69
N GLU A 547 -9.50 6.66 23.96
CA GLU A 547 -10.48 5.59 24.16
C GLU A 547 -10.59 4.73 22.90
N GLU A 548 -10.75 5.35 21.73
CA GLU A 548 -10.78 4.64 20.45
C GLU A 548 -9.50 3.81 20.22
N ALA A 549 -8.34 4.33 20.61
CA ALA A 549 -7.07 3.60 20.49
C ALA A 549 -7.04 2.32 21.34
N LEU A 550 -7.76 2.29 22.48
CA LEU A 550 -7.86 1.12 23.38
C LEU A 550 -8.98 0.16 23.01
N ASP A 551 -10.12 0.68 22.59
CA ASP A 551 -11.33 -0.11 22.33
C ASP A 551 -11.35 -0.73 20.94
N ASN A 552 -10.72 -0.08 19.96
CA ASN A 552 -10.67 -0.54 18.58
C ASN A 552 -9.68 -1.71 18.42
N GLN A 553 -10.20 -2.90 18.12
CA GLN A 553 -9.40 -4.12 17.96
C GLN A 553 -8.32 -4.00 16.88
N GLY A 554 -8.54 -3.18 15.87
CA GLY A 554 -7.56 -2.90 14.83
C GLY A 554 -6.32 -2.18 15.37
N PHE A 555 -6.50 -1.18 16.25
CA PHE A 555 -5.39 -0.46 16.89
C PHE A 555 -4.72 -1.30 17.99
N VAL A 556 -5.49 -2.01 18.80
CA VAL A 556 -4.97 -2.91 19.85
C VAL A 556 -4.06 -3.98 19.25
N LYS A 557 -4.49 -4.66 18.19
CA LYS A 557 -3.68 -5.68 17.50
C LYS A 557 -2.43 -5.09 16.83
N LEU A 558 -2.49 -3.87 16.38
CA LEU A 558 -1.32 -3.15 15.87
C LEU A 558 -0.25 -3.01 16.97
N GLY A 559 -0.64 -2.58 18.16
CA GLY A 559 0.26 -2.45 19.32
C GLY A 559 0.82 -3.79 19.79
N GLU A 560 0.01 -4.86 19.86
CA GLU A 560 0.47 -6.21 20.20
C GLU A 560 1.52 -6.71 19.19
N ALA A 561 1.28 -6.49 17.91
CA ALA A 561 2.20 -6.88 16.87
C ALA A 561 3.53 -6.11 16.95
N ALA A 562 3.53 -4.83 17.32
CA ALA A 562 4.74 -4.03 17.53
C ALA A 562 5.55 -4.52 18.74
N ARG A 563 4.89 -4.80 19.87
CA ARG A 563 5.53 -5.35 21.09
C ARG A 563 6.18 -6.72 20.83
N ASN A 564 5.49 -7.63 20.14
CA ASN A 564 6.01 -8.97 19.82
C ASN A 564 7.21 -8.91 18.88
N PHE A 565 7.27 -7.93 17.99
CA PHE A 565 8.40 -7.72 17.10
C PHE A 565 9.62 -7.17 17.86
N ALA A 566 9.44 -6.18 18.73
CA ALA A 566 10.50 -5.63 19.56
C ALA A 566 11.12 -6.72 20.48
N ALA A 567 10.27 -7.58 21.06
CA ALA A 567 10.74 -8.70 21.87
C ALA A 567 11.56 -9.72 21.06
N SER A 568 11.15 -10.02 19.81
CA SER A 568 11.91 -10.95 18.95
C SER A 568 13.21 -10.32 18.41
N ALA A 569 13.25 -9.02 18.16
CA ALA A 569 14.47 -8.31 17.76
C ALA A 569 15.49 -8.25 18.90
N ALA A 570 15.07 -8.02 20.14
CA ALA A 570 15.94 -8.03 21.31
C ALA A 570 16.56 -9.42 21.59
N VAL A 571 15.86 -10.51 21.24
CA VAL A 571 16.40 -11.87 21.34
C VAL A 571 17.48 -12.13 20.27
N VAL A 572 17.33 -11.55 19.08
CA VAL A 572 18.31 -11.68 17.98
C VAL A 572 19.57 -10.83 18.23
N GLU A 573 19.45 -9.69 18.93
CA GLU A 573 20.61 -8.88 19.34
C GLU A 573 21.36 -9.46 20.55
N ALA A 574 20.73 -10.36 21.29
CA ALA A 574 21.32 -11.02 22.47
C ALA A 574 22.01 -12.38 22.16
N VAL A 575 21.90 -12.85 20.91
CA VAL A 575 22.57 -14.06 20.38
C VAL A 575 23.68 -13.64 19.40
#